data_fb8c9cc8def3762a13df1f6041fcd736
#
_entry.id   fb8c9cc8def3762a13df1f6041fcd736
#
_cell.length_a   1.000
_cell.length_b   1.000
_cell.length_c   1.000
_cell.angle_alpha   90.00
_cell.angle_beta   90.00
_cell.angle_gamma   90.00
#
_symmetry.space_group_name_H-M   'P 1'
#
loop_
_entity.id
_entity.type
_entity.pdbx_description
1 polymer ?
#
loop_
_entity_poly.entity_id
_entity_poly.type
_entity_poly.pdbx_seq_one_letter_code
_entity_poly.pdbx_strand_id
1 'polypeptide(L)'
;MKAIRNIPLSNWFVLAAVLMLGTVSAIQAQTVVDGIEVIRATIKADRKVVIAENLKLTEAEGKAFWPLYRDYRHDVESANDELVKLVLEYADQYPNVSEESARGILKRYSKLETKLVDTRLKHLKKIGAVLPATKTLRFAQLENRLDLAVRLELAGSIRSEER
;
A
#
# COMPACT_ATOMS: atom_id res chain seq x y z
N MET A 1 12.02 -59.66 27.83
CA MET A 1 10.68 -59.10 27.52
C MET A 1 10.62 -57.71 28.12
N LYS A 2 10.71 -56.67 27.26
CA LYS A 2 10.64 -55.25 27.67
C LYS A 2 9.22 -54.74 27.48
N ALA A 3 8.63 -54.22 28.55
CA ALA A 3 7.28 -53.66 28.57
C ALA A 3 7.20 -52.38 27.73
N ILE A 4 6.29 -52.38 26.78
CA ILE A 4 5.90 -51.20 26.01
C ILE A 4 5.02 -50.31 26.90
N ARG A 5 5.52 -49.15 27.25
CA ARG A 5 4.83 -48.18 28.08
C ARG A 5 3.74 -47.51 27.20
N ASN A 6 2.47 -47.72 27.58
CA ASN A 6 1.32 -47.06 26.97
C ASN A 6 1.42 -45.56 27.17
N ILE A 7 1.56 -44.82 26.09
CA ILE A 7 1.41 -43.35 26.07
C ILE A 7 -0.08 -43.09 25.89
N PRO A 8 -0.75 -42.33 26.78
CA PRO A 8 -2.18 -42.08 26.64
C PRO A 8 -2.46 -41.19 25.43
N LEU A 9 -3.43 -41.57 24.60
CA LEU A 9 -3.91 -40.92 23.40
C LEU A 9 -4.35 -39.45 23.60
N SER A 10 -4.57 -39.02 24.86
CA SER A 10 -4.98 -37.66 25.21
C SER A 10 -3.92 -36.58 24.91
N ASN A 11 -2.62 -36.94 24.87
CA ASN A 11 -1.55 -35.97 24.62
C ASN A 11 -1.35 -35.64 23.12
N TRP A 12 -1.88 -36.46 22.22
CA TRP A 12 -1.79 -36.17 20.77
C TRP A 12 -2.78 -35.09 20.33
N PHE A 13 -3.94 -34.99 21.00
CA PHE A 13 -4.94 -33.94 20.71
C PHE A 13 -4.47 -32.55 21.17
N VAL A 14 -3.66 -32.46 22.22
CA VAL A 14 -3.11 -31.19 22.70
C VAL A 14 -2.02 -30.64 21.75
N LEU A 15 -1.19 -31.52 21.19
CA LEU A 15 -0.15 -31.16 20.22
C LEU A 15 -0.74 -30.73 18.85
N ALA A 16 -1.84 -31.37 18.43
CA ALA A 16 -2.55 -31.00 17.21
C ALA A 16 -3.27 -29.65 17.33
N ALA A 17 -3.81 -29.30 18.51
CA ALA A 17 -4.48 -28.04 18.76
C ALA A 17 -3.53 -26.82 18.77
N VAL A 18 -2.29 -27.00 19.24
CA VAL A 18 -1.27 -25.92 19.25
C VAL A 18 -0.74 -25.61 17.86
N LEU A 19 -0.69 -26.61 16.95
CA LEU A 19 -0.29 -26.38 15.53
C LEU A 19 -1.37 -25.68 14.70
N MET A 20 -2.65 -25.74 15.11
CA MET A 20 -3.75 -25.06 14.40
C MET A 20 -3.88 -23.58 14.73
N LEU A 21 -3.38 -23.11 15.88
CA LEU A 21 -3.47 -21.69 16.28
C LEU A 21 -2.47 -20.78 15.56
N GLY A 22 -1.39 -21.34 14.99
CA GLY A 22 -0.39 -20.57 14.24
C GLY A 22 -0.77 -20.26 12.79
N THR A 23 -1.74 -20.99 12.22
CA THR A 23 -2.11 -20.85 10.80
C THR A 23 -3.15 -19.76 10.52
N VAL A 24 -3.96 -19.39 11.52
CA VAL A 24 -5.05 -18.40 11.35
C VAL A 24 -4.50 -16.99 11.13
N SER A 25 -3.45 -16.61 11.84
CA SER A 25 -2.85 -15.27 11.72
C SER A 25 -2.17 -15.02 10.36
N ALA A 26 -1.55 -16.06 9.78
CA ALA A 26 -0.90 -15.94 8.46
C ALA A 26 -1.92 -15.82 7.32
N ILE A 27 -3.07 -16.48 7.43
CA ILE A 27 -4.14 -16.43 6.42
C ILE A 27 -4.81 -15.04 6.42
N GLN A 28 -5.01 -14.43 7.58
CA GLN A 28 -5.60 -13.09 7.69
C GLN A 28 -4.68 -12.02 7.13
N ALA A 29 -3.37 -12.06 7.40
CA ALA A 29 -2.41 -11.13 6.82
C ALA A 29 -2.35 -11.24 5.29
N GLN A 30 -2.44 -12.44 4.73
CA GLN A 30 -2.43 -12.67 3.30
C GLN A 30 -3.70 -12.12 2.63
N THR A 31 -4.89 -12.28 3.22
CA THR A 31 -6.15 -11.75 2.66
C THR A 31 -6.19 -10.22 2.65
N VAL A 32 -5.59 -9.56 3.64
CA VAL A 32 -5.46 -8.08 3.65
C VAL A 32 -4.53 -7.61 2.54
N VAL A 33 -3.38 -8.26 2.38
CA VAL A 33 -2.42 -7.92 1.31
C VAL A 33 -3.05 -8.14 -0.07
N ASP A 34 -3.72 -9.27 -0.28
CA ASP A 34 -4.38 -9.59 -1.56
C ASP A 34 -5.51 -8.58 -1.87
N GLY A 35 -6.28 -8.17 -0.86
CA GLY A 35 -7.31 -7.12 -0.99
C GLY A 35 -6.71 -5.76 -1.39
N ILE A 36 -5.60 -5.35 -0.78
CA ILE A 36 -4.89 -4.12 -1.13
C ILE A 36 -4.39 -4.16 -2.57
N GLU A 37 -3.82 -5.28 -3.01
CA GLU A 37 -3.32 -5.42 -4.38
C GLU A 37 -4.44 -5.38 -5.44
N VAL A 38 -5.59 -6.00 -5.18
CA VAL A 38 -6.77 -5.93 -6.07
C VAL A 38 -7.27 -4.50 -6.20
N ILE A 39 -7.44 -3.77 -5.09
CA ILE A 39 -7.85 -2.36 -5.08
C ILE A 39 -6.85 -1.51 -5.86
N ARG A 40 -5.55 -1.70 -5.62
CA ARG A 40 -4.48 -0.99 -6.33
C ARG A 40 -4.51 -1.24 -7.84
N ALA A 41 -4.67 -2.50 -8.27
CA ALA A 41 -4.71 -2.86 -9.67
C ALA A 41 -5.91 -2.21 -10.39
N THR A 42 -7.09 -2.25 -9.79
CA THR A 42 -8.31 -1.62 -10.32
C THR A 42 -8.13 -0.10 -10.45
N ILE A 43 -7.71 0.57 -9.38
CA ILE A 43 -7.51 2.02 -9.39
C ILE A 43 -6.39 2.42 -10.38
N LYS A 44 -5.36 1.62 -10.53
CA LYS A 44 -4.28 1.86 -11.50
C LYS A 44 -4.77 1.83 -12.94
N ALA A 45 -5.65 0.88 -13.29
CA ALA A 45 -6.25 0.79 -14.62
C ALA A 45 -7.14 2.01 -14.91
N ASP A 46 -8.01 2.38 -13.98
CA ASP A 46 -8.95 3.48 -14.14
C ASP A 46 -8.27 4.85 -14.10
N ARG A 47 -7.21 4.99 -13.33
CA ARG A 47 -6.48 6.26 -13.14
C ARG A 47 -5.99 6.86 -14.46
N LYS A 48 -5.38 6.07 -15.33
CA LYS A 48 -4.90 6.53 -16.62
C LYS A 48 -6.03 7.01 -17.52
N VAL A 49 -7.16 6.31 -17.51
CA VAL A 49 -8.38 6.69 -18.24
C VAL A 49 -8.92 8.01 -17.72
N VAL A 50 -9.07 8.15 -16.41
CA VAL A 50 -9.54 9.42 -15.78
C VAL A 50 -8.65 10.59 -16.13
N ILE A 51 -7.33 10.42 -16.09
CA ILE A 51 -6.37 11.47 -16.46
C ILE A 51 -6.52 11.84 -17.94
N ALA A 52 -6.56 10.84 -18.83
CA ALA A 52 -6.68 11.05 -20.27
C ALA A 52 -7.95 11.84 -20.64
N GLU A 53 -9.10 11.43 -20.12
CA GLU A 53 -10.40 12.04 -20.40
C GLU A 53 -10.51 13.48 -19.88
N ASN A 54 -9.91 13.74 -18.71
CA ASN A 54 -10.06 15.02 -18.02
C ASN A 54 -9.02 16.09 -18.41
N LEU A 55 -7.83 15.70 -18.87
CA LEU A 55 -6.81 16.65 -19.31
C LEU A 55 -7.02 17.11 -20.74
N LYS A 56 -7.70 16.33 -21.58
CA LYS A 56 -7.94 16.64 -22.99
C LYS A 56 -6.67 17.13 -23.70
N LEU A 57 -5.62 16.30 -23.61
CA LEU A 57 -4.32 16.63 -24.19
C LEU A 57 -4.40 16.61 -25.70
N THR A 58 -3.72 17.58 -26.35
CA THR A 58 -3.42 17.47 -27.78
C THR A 58 -2.45 16.32 -28.03
N GLU A 59 -2.28 15.89 -29.28
CA GLU A 59 -1.34 14.82 -29.62
C GLU A 59 0.09 15.15 -29.18
N ALA A 60 0.53 16.40 -29.43
CA ALA A 60 1.86 16.86 -29.05
C ALA A 60 2.05 16.87 -27.50
N GLU A 61 1.06 17.41 -26.76
CA GLU A 61 1.08 17.38 -25.29
C GLU A 61 1.08 15.94 -24.75
N GLY A 62 0.28 15.04 -25.32
CA GLY A 62 0.21 13.64 -24.92
C GLY A 62 1.55 12.93 -25.12
N LYS A 63 2.22 13.18 -26.25
CA LYS A 63 3.54 12.62 -26.57
C LYS A 63 4.60 13.00 -25.51
N ALA A 64 4.55 14.24 -25.02
CA ALA A 64 5.47 14.74 -23.99
C ALA A 64 5.06 14.33 -22.58
N PHE A 65 3.75 14.30 -22.27
CA PHE A 65 3.21 14.04 -20.93
C PHE A 65 3.30 12.57 -20.51
N TRP A 66 2.88 11.61 -21.35
CA TRP A 66 2.73 10.20 -20.92
C TRP A 66 4.01 9.55 -20.45
N PRO A 67 5.20 9.80 -21.01
CA PRO A 67 6.44 9.30 -20.43
C PRO A 67 6.69 9.83 -19.02
N LEU A 68 6.49 11.13 -18.80
CA LEU A 68 6.67 11.77 -17.49
C LEU A 68 5.64 11.26 -16.46
N TYR A 69 4.40 11.02 -16.90
CA TYR A 69 3.36 10.43 -16.05
C TYR A 69 3.69 9.01 -15.61
N ARG A 70 4.20 8.18 -16.51
CA ARG A 70 4.65 6.82 -16.18
C ARG A 70 5.75 6.85 -15.12
N ASP A 71 6.77 7.70 -15.30
CA ASP A 71 7.87 7.82 -14.35
C ASP A 71 7.39 8.38 -13.00
N TYR A 72 6.48 9.34 -13.01
CA TYR A 72 5.80 9.83 -11.82
C TYR A 72 5.08 8.72 -11.05
N ARG A 73 4.28 7.92 -11.76
CA ARG A 73 3.55 6.82 -11.13
C ARG A 73 4.48 5.76 -10.55
N HIS A 74 5.52 5.41 -11.27
CA HIS A 74 6.53 4.46 -10.79
C HIS A 74 7.17 4.94 -9.48
N ASP A 75 7.63 6.18 -9.42
CA ASP A 75 8.29 6.74 -8.24
C ASP A 75 7.33 6.85 -7.03
N VAL A 76 6.07 7.23 -7.25
CA VAL A 76 5.04 7.31 -6.21
C VAL A 76 4.64 5.92 -5.71
N GLU A 77 4.44 4.95 -6.61
CA GLU A 77 4.11 3.57 -6.26
C GLU A 77 5.23 2.94 -5.42
N SER A 78 6.48 3.10 -5.81
CA SER A 78 7.63 2.63 -5.04
C SER A 78 7.68 3.20 -3.61
N ALA A 79 7.39 4.50 -3.44
CA ALA A 79 7.36 5.10 -2.11
C ALA A 79 6.16 4.62 -1.27
N ASN A 80 5.00 4.39 -1.89
CA ASN A 80 3.84 3.81 -1.21
C ASN A 80 4.07 2.35 -0.80
N ASP A 81 4.81 1.56 -1.59
CA ASP A 81 5.16 0.18 -1.24
C ASP A 81 6.07 0.12 -0.01
N GLU A 82 7.01 1.06 0.10
CA GLU A 82 7.82 1.20 1.32
C GLU A 82 6.96 1.55 2.54
N LEU A 83 5.95 2.40 2.37
CA LEU A 83 5.01 2.77 3.45
C LEU A 83 4.16 1.56 3.88
N VAL A 84 3.65 0.77 2.94
CA VAL A 84 2.88 -0.45 3.26
C VAL A 84 3.72 -1.44 4.02
N LYS A 85 4.97 -1.68 3.62
CA LYS A 85 5.90 -2.55 4.36
C LYS A 85 6.10 -2.07 5.80
N LEU A 86 6.20 -0.75 6.00
CA LEU A 86 6.33 -0.17 7.34
C LEU A 86 5.09 -0.38 8.20
N VAL A 87 3.89 -0.28 7.61
CA VAL A 87 2.61 -0.54 8.31
C VAL A 87 2.49 -2.01 8.69
N LEU A 88 2.85 -2.93 7.80
CA LEU A 88 2.85 -4.37 8.09
C LEU A 88 3.85 -4.71 9.21
N GLU A 89 5.05 -4.13 9.20
CA GLU A 89 6.03 -4.30 10.28
C GLU A 89 5.49 -3.81 11.63
N TYR A 90 4.75 -2.71 11.65
CA TYR A 90 4.08 -2.23 12.86
C TYR A 90 2.98 -3.21 13.31
N ALA A 91 2.16 -3.69 12.38
CA ALA A 91 1.07 -4.62 12.67
C ALA A 91 1.58 -5.94 13.27
N ASP A 92 2.69 -6.47 12.77
CA ASP A 92 3.31 -7.70 13.30
C ASP A 92 3.78 -7.56 14.76
N GLN A 93 4.08 -6.35 15.21
CA GLN A 93 4.54 -6.07 16.57
C GLN A 93 3.42 -5.68 17.52
N TYR A 94 2.23 -5.33 17.01
CA TYR A 94 1.10 -4.90 17.82
C TYR A 94 0.48 -6.08 18.61
N PRO A 95 0.07 -5.91 19.91
CA PRO A 95 0.09 -4.66 20.68
C PRO A 95 1.40 -4.39 21.46
N ASN A 96 2.42 -5.22 21.33
CA ASN A 96 3.62 -5.21 22.18
C ASN A 96 4.82 -4.48 21.53
N VAL A 97 4.56 -3.35 20.87
CA VAL A 97 5.59 -2.55 20.20
C VAL A 97 6.55 -1.94 21.22
N SER A 98 7.85 -2.23 21.12
CA SER A 98 8.85 -1.64 22.02
C SER A 98 9.07 -0.15 21.72
N GLU A 99 9.51 0.62 22.72
CA GLU A 99 9.87 2.04 22.55
C GLU A 99 10.93 2.26 21.47
N GLU A 100 11.93 1.39 21.38
CA GLU A 100 12.98 1.47 20.36
C GLU A 100 12.40 1.24 18.95
N SER A 101 11.60 0.20 18.77
CA SER A 101 10.91 -0.09 17.52
C SER A 101 9.99 1.04 17.10
N ALA A 102 9.18 1.57 18.03
CA ALA A 102 8.27 2.69 17.78
C ALA A 102 9.03 3.94 17.27
N ARG A 103 10.15 4.30 17.89
CA ARG A 103 11.01 5.41 17.42
C ARG A 103 11.58 5.15 16.04
N GLY A 104 12.03 3.93 15.77
CA GLY A 104 12.53 3.51 14.45
C GLY A 104 11.46 3.61 13.35
N ILE A 105 10.26 3.15 13.63
CA ILE A 105 9.10 3.21 12.73
C ILE A 105 8.71 4.67 12.46
N LEU A 106 8.56 5.50 13.49
CA LEU A 106 8.22 6.92 13.36
C LEU A 106 9.24 7.69 12.52
N LYS A 107 10.54 7.43 12.72
CA LYS A 107 11.61 8.06 11.92
C LYS A 107 11.51 7.68 10.44
N ARG A 108 11.26 6.41 10.14
CA ARG A 108 11.10 5.93 8.75
C ARG A 108 9.81 6.45 8.13
N TYR A 109 8.72 6.46 8.87
CA TYR A 109 7.44 7.03 8.43
C TYR A 109 7.58 8.49 8.01
N SER A 110 8.16 9.33 8.88
CA SER A 110 8.39 10.74 8.58
C SER A 110 9.26 10.95 7.32
N LYS A 111 10.30 10.12 7.14
CA LYS A 111 11.16 10.16 5.95
C LYS A 111 10.39 9.77 4.68
N LEU A 112 9.51 8.77 4.77
CA LEU A 112 8.70 8.32 3.62
C LEU A 112 7.65 9.35 3.22
N GLU A 113 6.98 10.00 4.17
CA GLU A 113 6.04 11.09 3.90
C GLU A 113 6.75 12.26 3.19
N THR A 114 7.93 12.65 3.68
CA THR A 114 8.74 13.69 3.01
C THR A 114 9.12 13.26 1.58
N LYS A 115 9.59 12.02 1.40
CA LYS A 115 9.94 11.46 0.07
C LYS A 115 8.76 11.52 -0.91
N LEU A 116 7.52 11.20 -0.44
CA LEU A 116 6.31 11.26 -1.24
C LEU A 116 6.01 12.70 -1.70
N VAL A 117 6.09 13.66 -0.79
CA VAL A 117 5.87 15.09 -1.12
C VAL A 117 6.91 15.57 -2.14
N ASP A 118 8.19 15.33 -1.89
CA ASP A 118 9.29 15.74 -2.76
C ASP A 118 9.17 15.11 -4.16
N THR A 119 8.80 13.84 -4.22
CA THR A 119 8.56 13.12 -5.47
C THR A 119 7.45 13.78 -6.28
N ARG A 120 6.31 14.07 -5.64
CA ARG A 120 5.19 14.75 -6.30
C ARG A 120 5.58 16.13 -6.83
N LEU A 121 6.25 16.95 -6.02
CA LEU A 121 6.69 18.29 -6.41
C LEU A 121 7.71 18.26 -7.56
N LYS A 122 8.68 17.35 -7.49
CA LYS A 122 9.67 17.14 -8.56
C LYS A 122 9.00 16.80 -9.91
N HIS A 123 8.05 15.87 -9.89
CA HIS A 123 7.35 15.48 -11.13
C HIS A 123 6.37 16.54 -11.60
N LEU A 124 5.68 17.23 -10.70
CA LEU A 124 4.81 18.34 -11.05
C LEU A 124 5.58 19.46 -11.80
N LYS A 125 6.80 19.76 -11.36
CA LYS A 125 7.68 20.70 -12.06
C LYS A 125 8.04 20.22 -13.48
N LYS A 126 8.35 18.93 -13.66
CA LYS A 126 8.64 18.36 -15.00
C LYS A 126 7.42 18.40 -15.91
N ILE A 127 6.24 18.06 -15.39
CA ILE A 127 4.98 18.08 -16.14
C ILE A 127 4.61 19.52 -16.50
N GLY A 128 4.82 20.48 -15.60
CA GLY A 128 4.59 21.90 -15.85
C GLY A 128 5.53 22.52 -16.89
N ALA A 129 6.63 21.87 -17.23
CA ALA A 129 7.51 22.29 -18.32
C ALA A 129 6.99 21.88 -19.71
N VAL A 130 6.07 20.92 -19.78
CA VAL A 130 5.54 20.38 -21.06
C VAL A 130 4.04 20.64 -21.25
N LEU A 131 3.32 21.05 -20.21
CA LEU A 131 1.89 21.37 -20.25
C LEU A 131 1.63 22.84 -19.89
N PRO A 132 0.55 23.44 -20.41
CA PRO A 132 0.04 24.73 -19.92
C PRO A 132 -0.25 24.67 -18.42
N ALA A 133 -0.05 25.79 -17.72
CA ALA A 133 -0.26 25.89 -16.27
C ALA A 133 -1.66 25.43 -15.83
N THR A 134 -2.70 25.72 -16.62
CA THR A 134 -4.09 25.29 -16.37
C THR A 134 -4.24 23.76 -16.40
N LYS A 135 -3.62 23.09 -17.37
CA LYS A 135 -3.61 21.61 -17.44
C LYS A 135 -2.75 20.98 -16.37
N THR A 136 -1.62 21.61 -16.03
CA THR A 136 -0.76 21.18 -14.92
C THR A 136 -1.50 21.24 -13.58
N LEU A 137 -2.23 22.34 -13.31
CA LEU A 137 -3.07 22.47 -12.13
C LEU A 137 -4.18 21.43 -12.12
N ARG A 138 -4.84 21.20 -13.25
CA ARG A 138 -5.87 20.17 -13.39
C ARG A 138 -5.33 18.78 -13.13
N PHE A 139 -4.14 18.45 -13.63
CA PHE A 139 -3.44 17.20 -13.34
C PHE A 139 -3.21 17.04 -11.83
N ALA A 140 -2.64 18.05 -11.15
CA ALA A 140 -2.41 18.00 -9.72
C ALA A 140 -3.70 17.77 -8.91
N GLN A 141 -4.80 18.42 -9.30
CA GLN A 141 -6.11 18.20 -8.67
C GLN A 141 -6.65 16.80 -8.89
N LEU A 142 -6.52 16.25 -10.10
CA LEU A 142 -6.98 14.89 -10.41
C LEU A 142 -6.20 13.84 -9.61
N GLU A 143 -4.87 13.94 -9.58
CA GLU A 143 -4.03 13.03 -8.81
C GLU A 143 -4.37 13.08 -7.32
N ASN A 144 -4.53 14.28 -6.74
CA ASN A 144 -4.92 14.41 -5.34
C ASN A 144 -6.29 13.77 -5.03
N ARG A 145 -7.28 13.92 -5.92
CA ARG A 145 -8.60 13.28 -5.76
C ARG A 145 -8.53 11.77 -5.86
N LEU A 146 -7.74 11.24 -6.79
CA LEU A 146 -7.54 9.81 -6.97
C LEU A 146 -6.79 9.19 -5.78
N ASP A 147 -5.78 9.88 -5.26
CA ASP A 147 -5.06 9.44 -4.06
C ASP A 147 -5.97 9.45 -2.81
N LEU A 148 -6.85 10.45 -2.68
CA LEU A 148 -7.82 10.50 -1.59
C LEU A 148 -8.83 9.35 -1.69
N ALA A 149 -9.32 9.03 -2.90
CA ALA A 149 -10.24 7.91 -3.10
C ALA A 149 -9.61 6.58 -2.67
N VAL A 150 -8.33 6.34 -3.04
CA VAL A 150 -7.57 5.16 -2.59
C VAL A 150 -7.48 5.08 -1.08
N ARG A 151 -7.13 6.20 -0.43
CA ARG A 151 -6.99 6.25 1.04
C ARG A 151 -8.32 5.98 1.75
N LEU A 152 -9.43 6.48 1.23
CA LEU A 152 -10.77 6.24 1.79
C LEU A 152 -11.19 4.78 1.64
N GLU A 153 -10.93 4.17 0.49
CA GLU A 153 -11.22 2.75 0.24
C GLU A 153 -10.43 1.85 1.19
N LEU A 154 -9.12 2.09 1.32
CA LEU A 154 -8.27 1.35 2.25
C LEU A 154 -8.71 1.52 3.71
N ALA A 155 -9.09 2.73 4.13
CA ALA A 155 -9.59 2.97 5.48
C ALA A 155 -10.95 2.28 5.74
N GLY A 156 -11.79 2.15 4.70
CA GLY A 156 -13.05 1.42 4.77
C GLY A 156 -12.87 -0.09 4.91
N SER A 157 -11.91 -0.67 4.20
CA SER A 157 -11.63 -2.12 4.24
C SER A 157 -11.12 -2.58 5.62
N ILE A 158 -10.29 -1.79 6.29
CA ILE A 158 -9.78 -2.10 7.63
C ILE A 158 -10.92 -2.13 8.67
N ARG A 159 -11.88 -1.21 8.58
CA ARG A 159 -13.01 -1.13 9.54
C ARG A 159 -13.98 -2.30 9.43
N SER A 160 -14.12 -2.94 8.29
CA SER A 160 -15.05 -4.07 8.08
C SER A 160 -14.59 -5.36 8.75
N GLU A 161 -13.33 -5.49 9.10
CA GLU A 161 -12.76 -6.68 9.76
C GLU A 161 -12.83 -6.63 11.31
N GLU A 162 -13.12 -5.47 11.89
CA GLU A 162 -13.27 -5.29 13.34
C GLU A 162 -14.67 -5.62 13.88
N ARG A 163 -15.61 -6.11 13.05
CA ARG A 163 -16.97 -6.53 13.43
C ARG A 163 -17.16 -8.03 13.33
#